data_9faa3479b2ef1a682dfa1fb97682f617
#
_entry.id   9faa3479b2ef1a682dfa1fb97682f617
#
_cell.length_a   1.000
_cell.length_b   1.000
_cell.length_c   1.000
_cell.angle_alpha   90.00
_cell.angle_beta   90.00
_cell.angle_gamma   90.00
#
_symmetry.space_group_name_H-M   'P 1'
#
loop_
_entity.id
_entity.type
_entity.pdbx_description
1 polymer ?
#
loop_
_entity_poly.entity_id
_entity_poly.type
_entity_poly.pdbx_seq_one_letter_code
_entity_poly.pdbx_strand_id
1 'polypeptide(L)'
;MTWKKICVAACVLVCLIGFSGNAAVADDVLKMATTTSTDNTGLLDYLAPAFKADTGIELQWVSVGTGKALALGKNCDVDVLLVHAPASEIKFVQEGSGVDRTELMYNDFIIIGPPSDPAGIKGTSVKDALGVIAAKKASFASRGDNSGTHKKELELWKHAQLVVPDKETWYIQTGQGMLNTINIAAERDAYTMTDRGTFIKYESNWKGNPPLVILVDGPFV
;
A
#
# COMPACT_ATOMS: atom_id res chain seq x y z
N MET A 1 34.07 -0.97 70.86
CA MET A 1 33.59 -0.89 69.46
C MET A 1 32.07 -0.79 69.52
N THR A 2 31.52 0.39 69.35
CA THR A 2 30.14 0.74 69.75
C THR A 2 29.11 0.29 68.71
N TRP A 3 28.01 -0.23 69.17
CA TRP A 3 26.86 -0.75 68.41
C TRP A 3 26.37 0.18 67.25
N LYS A 4 26.62 1.48 67.35
CA LYS A 4 26.31 2.48 66.32
C LYS A 4 27.09 2.28 64.98
N LYS A 5 28.29 1.69 65.04
CA LYS A 5 29.08 1.43 63.80
C LYS A 5 28.62 0.21 63.05
N ILE A 6 27.96 -0.75 63.69
CA ILE A 6 27.40 -1.95 63.05
C ILE A 6 26.11 -1.65 62.27
N CYS A 7 25.27 -0.77 62.81
CA CYS A 7 24.04 -0.37 62.12
C CYS A 7 24.26 0.46 60.84
N VAL A 8 25.33 1.26 60.80
CA VAL A 8 25.65 2.04 59.59
C VAL A 8 26.22 1.14 58.48
N ALA A 9 27.02 0.12 58.85
CA ALA A 9 27.53 -0.84 57.85
C ALA A 9 26.44 -1.75 57.27
N ALA A 10 25.43 -2.13 58.07
CA ALA A 10 24.32 -2.94 57.62
C ALA A 10 23.36 -2.14 56.69
N CYS A 11 23.12 -0.84 56.93
CA CYS A 11 22.32 0.02 56.09
C CYS A 11 22.96 0.30 54.73
N VAL A 12 24.30 0.44 54.66
CA VAL A 12 25.00 0.66 53.39
C VAL A 12 25.02 -0.62 52.54
N LEU A 13 25.07 -1.81 53.17
CA LEU A 13 25.06 -3.09 52.45
C LEU A 13 23.68 -3.41 51.86
N VAL A 14 22.59 -3.01 52.53
CA VAL A 14 21.22 -3.21 52.05
C VAL A 14 20.86 -2.27 50.91
N CYS A 15 21.46 -1.06 50.83
CA CYS A 15 21.27 -0.14 49.71
C CYS A 15 21.98 -0.56 48.40
N LEU A 16 22.96 -1.47 48.45
CA LEU A 16 23.68 -1.91 47.26
C LEU A 16 23.06 -3.13 46.56
N ILE A 17 22.09 -3.81 47.19
CA ILE A 17 21.46 -5.01 46.62
C ILE A 17 20.13 -4.64 45.89
N GLY A 18 19.64 -3.41 45.98
CA GLY A 18 18.33 -3.00 45.50
C GLY A 18 18.29 -2.42 44.06
N PHE A 19 19.39 -2.31 43.34
CA PHE A 19 19.43 -1.79 41.99
C PHE A 19 19.91 -2.83 40.96
N SER A 20 19.32 -4.02 40.99
CA SER A 20 19.21 -4.84 39.78
C SER A 20 17.99 -4.34 39.01
N GLY A 21 18.04 -3.08 38.57
CA GLY A 21 17.09 -2.58 37.58
C GLY A 21 17.26 -3.43 36.33
N ASN A 22 16.30 -4.27 36.02
CA ASN A 22 16.11 -4.68 34.64
C ASN A 22 15.99 -3.38 33.85
N ALA A 23 17.07 -2.96 33.20
CA ALA A 23 16.98 -1.99 32.13
C ALA A 23 16.02 -2.65 31.13
N ALA A 24 14.77 -2.19 31.09
CA ALA A 24 13.90 -2.50 29.99
C ALA A 24 14.66 -2.00 28.76
N VAL A 25 15.20 -2.92 27.98
CA VAL A 25 15.70 -2.60 26.64
C VAL A 25 14.46 -2.10 25.92
N ALA A 26 14.38 -0.80 25.71
CA ALA A 26 13.36 -0.27 24.83
C ALA A 26 13.58 -0.96 23.48
N ASP A 27 12.56 -1.66 22.96
CA ASP A 27 12.62 -2.18 21.60
C ASP A 27 12.92 -1.01 20.69
N ASP A 28 13.96 -1.08 19.89
CA ASP A 28 14.22 -0.07 18.86
C ASP A 28 13.04 -0.07 17.87
N VAL A 29 12.49 1.10 17.60
CA VAL A 29 11.34 1.27 16.73
C VAL A 29 11.77 2.03 15.48
N LEU A 30 11.46 1.47 14.30
CA LEU A 30 11.57 2.13 13.00
C LEU A 30 10.19 2.59 12.56
N LYS A 31 10.01 3.90 12.42
CA LYS A 31 8.75 4.49 11.95
C LYS A 31 8.76 4.66 10.44
N MET A 32 7.76 4.13 9.77
CA MET A 32 7.62 4.19 8.33
C MET A 32 6.31 4.87 7.91
N ALA A 33 6.35 5.70 6.87
CA ALA A 33 5.15 6.09 6.15
C ALA A 33 5.07 5.37 4.80
N THR A 34 3.90 4.83 4.50
CA THR A 34 3.62 4.12 3.26
C THR A 34 2.28 4.55 2.65
N THR A 35 1.88 3.91 1.56
CA THR A 35 0.60 4.19 0.91
C THR A 35 -0.47 3.17 1.27
N THR A 36 -1.73 3.60 1.23
CA THR A 36 -2.87 2.71 1.47
C THR A 36 -2.93 1.53 0.50
N SER A 37 -2.44 1.70 -0.74
CA SER A 37 -2.37 0.61 -1.72
C SER A 37 -1.31 -0.42 -1.32
N THR A 38 -0.14 -0.01 -0.83
CA THR A 38 0.89 -0.94 -0.32
C THR A 38 0.39 -1.68 0.92
N ASP A 39 -0.17 -0.96 1.88
CA ASP A 39 -0.71 -1.52 3.12
C ASP A 39 -1.82 -2.57 2.85
N ASN A 40 -2.74 -2.26 1.94
CA ASN A 40 -3.85 -3.15 1.56
C ASN A 40 -3.41 -4.49 0.95
N THR A 41 -2.16 -4.62 0.49
CA THR A 41 -1.63 -5.91 0.02
C THR A 41 -1.41 -6.91 1.15
N GLY A 42 -1.29 -6.43 2.41
CA GLY A 42 -0.88 -7.24 3.55
C GLY A 42 0.62 -7.59 3.56
N LEU A 43 1.41 -6.97 2.67
CA LEU A 43 2.86 -7.24 2.57
C LEU A 43 3.58 -6.88 3.86
N LEU A 44 3.24 -5.75 4.47
CA LEU A 44 3.89 -5.29 5.69
C LEU A 44 3.54 -6.16 6.89
N ASP A 45 2.29 -6.62 7.01
CA ASP A 45 1.88 -7.58 8.04
C ASP A 45 2.68 -8.89 7.95
N TYR A 46 3.03 -9.31 6.73
CA TYR A 46 3.84 -10.50 6.48
C TYR A 46 5.33 -10.26 6.78
N LEU A 47 5.89 -9.12 6.40
CA LEU A 47 7.32 -8.84 6.51
C LEU A 47 7.74 -8.35 7.91
N ALA A 48 6.90 -7.59 8.62
CA ALA A 48 7.28 -6.97 9.89
C ALA A 48 7.72 -7.98 10.97
N PRO A 49 7.09 -9.15 11.14
CA PRO A 49 7.57 -10.17 12.08
C PRO A 49 8.96 -10.72 11.74
N ALA A 50 9.23 -10.95 10.44
CA ALA A 50 10.53 -11.42 9.98
C ALA A 50 11.60 -10.35 10.19
N PHE A 51 11.30 -9.08 9.86
CA PHE A 51 12.19 -7.95 10.09
C PHE A 51 12.54 -7.81 11.57
N LYS A 52 11.56 -7.92 12.48
CA LYS A 52 11.80 -7.89 13.92
C LYS A 52 12.67 -9.08 14.39
N ALA A 53 12.43 -10.27 13.85
CA ALA A 53 13.23 -11.45 14.18
C ALA A 53 14.70 -11.32 13.75
N ASP A 54 14.94 -10.72 12.57
CA ASP A 54 16.27 -10.59 11.99
C ASP A 54 17.07 -9.42 12.59
N THR A 55 16.40 -8.32 12.95
CA THR A 55 17.06 -7.07 13.36
C THR A 55 16.90 -6.71 14.83
N GLY A 56 15.90 -7.26 15.51
CA GLY A 56 15.47 -6.83 16.84
C GLY A 56 14.65 -5.54 16.83
N ILE A 57 14.47 -4.88 15.66
CA ILE A 57 13.79 -3.60 15.52
C ILE A 57 12.29 -3.83 15.22
N GLU A 58 11.42 -3.10 15.93
CA GLU A 58 10.00 -3.12 15.64
C GLU A 58 9.68 -2.14 14.51
N LEU A 59 9.06 -2.63 13.43
CA LEU A 59 8.57 -1.78 12.35
C LEU A 59 7.14 -1.30 12.67
N GLN A 60 6.98 0.00 12.80
CA GLN A 60 5.67 0.66 12.94
C GLN A 60 5.41 1.51 11.72
N TRP A 61 4.20 1.42 11.15
CA TRP A 61 3.89 2.21 9.94
C TRP A 61 2.54 2.91 10.00
N VAL A 62 2.46 3.99 9.22
CA VAL A 62 1.23 4.70 8.93
C VAL A 62 0.96 4.65 7.43
N SER A 63 -0.25 4.29 7.04
CA SER A 63 -0.67 4.23 5.64
C SER A 63 -1.53 5.43 5.27
N VAL A 64 -1.06 6.19 4.26
CA VAL A 64 -1.70 7.44 3.80
C VAL A 64 -1.51 7.60 2.29
N GLY A 65 -2.00 8.67 1.68
CA GLY A 65 -1.66 8.99 0.29
C GLY A 65 -0.19 9.44 0.15
N THR A 66 0.44 9.18 -1.01
CA THR A 66 1.87 9.49 -1.28
C THR A 66 2.28 10.90 -0.86
N GLY A 67 1.49 11.92 -1.21
CA GLY A 67 1.82 13.31 -0.85
C GLY A 67 1.88 13.54 0.66
N LYS A 68 0.98 12.90 1.41
CA LYS A 68 0.98 12.98 2.88
C LYS A 68 2.13 12.16 3.49
N ALA A 69 2.47 10.99 2.92
CA ALA A 69 3.63 10.21 3.34
C ALA A 69 4.93 11.02 3.18
N LEU A 70 5.14 11.67 2.02
CA LEU A 70 6.28 12.54 1.78
C LEU A 70 6.32 13.72 2.75
N ALA A 71 5.15 14.31 3.09
CA ALA A 71 5.09 15.39 4.08
C ALA A 71 5.51 14.92 5.48
N LEU A 72 5.11 13.71 5.91
CA LEU A 72 5.57 13.13 7.19
C LEU A 72 7.09 12.94 7.20
N GLY A 73 7.68 12.43 6.10
CA GLY A 73 9.14 12.34 5.98
C GLY A 73 9.83 13.70 6.02
N LYS A 74 9.29 14.70 5.32
CA LYS A 74 9.84 16.06 5.33
C LYS A 74 9.82 16.71 6.71
N ASN A 75 8.84 16.38 7.53
CA ASN A 75 8.71 16.87 8.91
C ASN A 75 9.52 16.05 9.92
N CYS A 76 10.22 14.99 9.49
CA CYS A 76 10.90 14.03 10.37
C CYS A 76 9.95 13.32 11.36
N ASP A 77 8.68 13.14 10.99
CA ASP A 77 7.70 12.37 11.78
C ASP A 77 7.91 10.86 11.62
N VAL A 78 8.64 10.44 10.58
CA VAL A 78 8.99 9.06 10.24
C VAL A 78 10.45 8.95 9.80
N ASP A 79 11.05 7.76 9.98
CA ASP A 79 12.45 7.47 9.68
C ASP A 79 12.64 6.98 8.24
N VAL A 80 11.63 6.31 7.67
CA VAL A 80 11.69 5.72 6.33
C VAL A 80 10.36 5.90 5.59
N LEU A 81 10.47 5.97 4.26
CA LEU A 81 9.34 6.06 3.35
C LEU A 81 9.30 4.83 2.43
N LEU A 82 8.14 4.19 2.30
CA LEU A 82 7.90 3.16 1.29
C LEU A 82 6.75 3.63 0.40
N VAL A 83 7.09 4.26 -0.71
CA VAL A 83 6.13 4.89 -1.64
C VAL A 83 6.42 4.45 -3.08
N HIS A 84 5.58 4.83 -4.02
CA HIS A 84 5.65 4.37 -5.42
C HIS A 84 5.34 5.49 -6.42
N ALA A 85 5.98 6.65 -6.23
CA ALA A 85 5.85 7.81 -7.11
C ALA A 85 7.25 8.35 -7.49
N PRO A 86 7.99 7.68 -8.40
CA PRO A 86 9.40 7.94 -8.67
C PRO A 86 9.76 9.42 -8.89
N ALA A 87 8.96 10.16 -9.66
CA ALA A 87 9.20 11.57 -9.90
C ALA A 87 9.16 12.41 -8.61
N SER A 88 8.21 12.11 -7.71
CA SER A 88 8.07 12.80 -6.42
C SER A 88 9.18 12.39 -5.44
N GLU A 89 9.59 11.13 -5.47
CA GLU A 89 10.68 10.59 -4.65
C GLU A 89 12.03 11.21 -5.04
N ILE A 90 12.32 11.26 -6.34
CA ILE A 90 13.55 11.91 -6.87
C ILE A 90 13.58 13.37 -6.44
N LYS A 91 12.47 14.10 -6.59
CA LYS A 91 12.36 15.49 -6.16
C LYS A 91 12.59 15.64 -4.66
N PHE A 92 12.01 14.76 -3.84
CA PHE A 92 12.16 14.75 -2.38
C PHE A 92 13.62 14.63 -1.94
N VAL A 93 14.39 13.73 -2.61
CA VAL A 93 15.83 13.58 -2.37
C VAL A 93 16.64 14.79 -2.88
N GLN A 94 16.31 15.31 -4.07
CA GLN A 94 16.96 16.50 -4.63
C GLN A 94 16.78 17.74 -3.77
N GLU A 95 15.63 17.86 -3.08
CA GLU A 95 15.36 18.94 -2.12
C GLU A 95 16.06 18.74 -0.76
N GLY A 96 16.83 17.67 -0.58
CA GLY A 96 17.52 17.34 0.65
C GLY A 96 16.62 16.87 1.79
N SER A 97 15.39 16.48 1.48
CA SER A 97 14.40 15.97 2.46
C SER A 97 14.54 14.47 2.74
N GLY A 98 15.38 13.76 1.99
CA GLY A 98 15.68 12.34 2.15
C GLY A 98 16.98 11.96 1.47
N VAL A 99 17.44 10.74 1.76
CA VAL A 99 18.68 10.15 1.22
C VAL A 99 18.39 8.72 0.76
N ASP A 100 19.33 8.12 0.04
CA ASP A 100 19.38 6.68 -0.25
C ASP A 100 18.11 6.10 -0.89
N ARG A 101 17.58 6.80 -1.91
CA ARG A 101 16.46 6.27 -2.68
C ARG A 101 16.85 4.94 -3.33
N THR A 102 16.15 3.88 -2.96
CA THR A 102 16.37 2.53 -3.49
C THR A 102 15.09 2.01 -4.16
N GLU A 103 15.23 1.43 -5.36
CA GLU A 103 14.14 0.71 -6.02
C GLU A 103 14.06 -0.69 -5.42
N LEU A 104 13.02 -0.93 -4.62
CA LEU A 104 12.88 -2.14 -3.83
C LEU A 104 12.09 -3.22 -4.57
N MET A 105 10.97 -2.84 -5.18
CA MET A 105 10.05 -3.74 -5.88
C MET A 105 9.20 -2.96 -6.87
N TYR A 106 8.52 -3.68 -7.74
CA TYR A 106 7.52 -3.11 -8.64
C TYR A 106 6.17 -3.77 -8.40
N ASN A 107 5.10 -3.05 -8.76
CA ASN A 107 3.74 -3.53 -8.78
C ASN A 107 3.10 -3.02 -10.07
N ASP A 108 2.57 -3.94 -10.88
CA ASP A 108 1.93 -3.60 -12.15
C ASP A 108 0.42 -3.41 -11.99
N PHE A 109 -0.20 -2.85 -13.02
CA PHE A 109 -1.64 -2.71 -13.11
C PHE A 109 -2.21 -3.78 -14.04
N ILE A 110 -3.46 -4.16 -13.77
CA ILE A 110 -4.21 -5.14 -14.53
C ILE A 110 -5.66 -4.67 -14.69
N ILE A 111 -6.33 -5.14 -15.74
CA ILE A 111 -7.79 -5.02 -15.85
C ILE A 111 -8.41 -6.36 -15.52
N ILE A 112 -9.30 -6.34 -14.56
CA ILE A 112 -10.07 -7.50 -14.12
C ILE A 112 -11.54 -7.33 -14.47
N GLY A 113 -12.24 -8.46 -14.58
CA GLY A 113 -13.67 -8.47 -14.91
C GLY A 113 -14.29 -9.83 -14.68
N PRO A 114 -15.59 -9.99 -14.97
CA PRO A 114 -16.28 -11.26 -14.80
C PRO A 114 -15.65 -12.34 -15.67
N PRO A 115 -15.59 -13.61 -15.19
CA PRO A 115 -15.00 -14.72 -15.95
C PRO A 115 -15.65 -14.97 -17.31
N SER A 116 -16.92 -14.60 -17.47
CA SER A 116 -17.67 -14.69 -18.72
C SER A 116 -17.20 -13.71 -19.79
N ASP A 117 -16.48 -12.67 -19.40
CA ASP A 117 -15.95 -11.63 -20.26
C ASP A 117 -16.93 -11.14 -21.35
N PRO A 118 -18.08 -10.56 -21.00
CA PRO A 118 -19.11 -10.19 -21.97
C PRO A 118 -18.64 -9.13 -22.99
N ALA A 119 -17.64 -8.33 -22.66
CA ALA A 119 -17.02 -7.40 -23.59
C ALA A 119 -16.03 -8.11 -24.54
N GLY A 120 -15.44 -9.23 -24.15
CA GLY A 120 -14.45 -9.95 -24.96
C GLY A 120 -13.10 -9.25 -25.01
N ILE A 121 -12.61 -8.81 -23.84
CA ILE A 121 -11.33 -8.07 -23.73
C ILE A 121 -10.15 -8.95 -23.34
N LYS A 122 -10.40 -10.21 -23.00
CA LYS A 122 -9.35 -11.11 -22.50
C LYS A 122 -8.21 -11.26 -23.49
N GLY A 123 -6.99 -11.00 -23.01
CA GLY A 123 -5.75 -11.13 -23.81
C GLY A 123 -5.56 -10.06 -24.87
N THR A 124 -6.36 -9.00 -24.88
CA THR A 124 -6.18 -7.84 -25.76
C THR A 124 -5.20 -6.83 -25.15
N SER A 125 -4.79 -5.83 -25.93
CA SER A 125 -4.05 -4.69 -25.38
C SER A 125 -4.95 -3.85 -24.48
N VAL A 126 -4.36 -3.09 -23.54
CA VAL A 126 -5.14 -2.18 -22.68
C VAL A 126 -5.90 -1.14 -23.50
N LYS A 127 -5.29 -0.66 -24.59
CA LYS A 127 -5.94 0.28 -25.53
C LYS A 127 -7.18 -0.32 -26.17
N ASP A 128 -7.06 -1.53 -26.68
CA ASP A 128 -8.17 -2.23 -27.33
C ASP A 128 -9.26 -2.58 -26.32
N ALA A 129 -8.86 -3.05 -25.12
CA ALA A 129 -9.80 -3.36 -24.04
C ALA A 129 -10.65 -2.15 -23.66
N LEU A 130 -10.04 -1.00 -23.40
CA LEU A 130 -10.76 0.23 -23.07
C LEU A 130 -11.63 0.69 -24.24
N GLY A 131 -11.15 0.54 -25.48
CA GLY A 131 -11.94 0.83 -26.70
C GLY A 131 -13.20 -0.02 -26.80
N VAL A 132 -13.08 -1.32 -26.54
CA VAL A 132 -14.22 -2.27 -26.57
C VAL A 132 -15.18 -1.99 -25.41
N ILE A 133 -14.68 -1.76 -24.20
CA ILE A 133 -15.50 -1.40 -23.03
C ILE A 133 -16.32 -0.14 -23.33
N ALA A 134 -15.71 0.90 -23.88
CA ALA A 134 -16.39 2.15 -24.25
C ALA A 134 -17.42 1.91 -25.35
N ALA A 135 -17.06 1.21 -26.43
CA ALA A 135 -17.95 0.95 -27.56
C ALA A 135 -19.18 0.13 -27.17
N LYS A 136 -19.01 -0.86 -26.29
CA LYS A 136 -20.09 -1.71 -25.78
C LYS A 136 -20.84 -1.11 -24.61
N LYS A 137 -20.34 0.02 -24.06
CA LYS A 137 -20.84 0.61 -22.82
C LYS A 137 -20.87 -0.42 -21.67
N ALA A 138 -19.86 -1.30 -21.64
CA ALA A 138 -19.76 -2.33 -20.63
C ALA A 138 -19.48 -1.71 -19.26
N SER A 139 -20.12 -2.21 -18.22
CA SER A 139 -20.00 -1.67 -16.87
C SER A 139 -18.54 -1.61 -16.41
N PHE A 140 -18.06 -0.46 -15.99
CA PHE A 140 -16.69 -0.24 -15.54
C PHE A 140 -16.68 0.53 -14.23
N ALA A 141 -16.03 -0.03 -13.21
CA ALA A 141 -15.88 0.60 -11.91
C ALA A 141 -14.53 1.30 -11.83
N SER A 142 -14.55 2.61 -11.72
CA SER A 142 -13.39 3.47 -11.45
C SER A 142 -13.31 3.80 -9.97
N ARG A 143 -12.10 3.98 -9.47
CA ARG A 143 -11.92 4.50 -8.11
C ARG A 143 -12.51 5.90 -7.93
N GLY A 144 -12.36 6.79 -8.91
CA GLY A 144 -12.94 8.13 -8.87
C GLY A 144 -12.48 9.00 -7.67
N ASP A 145 -11.37 8.67 -7.01
CA ASP A 145 -10.94 9.22 -5.71
C ASP A 145 -9.61 10.00 -5.76
N ASN A 146 -9.12 10.26 -6.97
CA ASN A 146 -7.86 10.97 -7.20
C ASN A 146 -6.60 10.27 -6.68
N SER A 147 -6.69 8.96 -6.37
CA SER A 147 -5.57 8.10 -5.98
C SER A 147 -4.58 7.86 -7.13
N GLY A 148 -3.45 7.21 -6.82
CA GLY A 148 -2.47 6.78 -7.84
C GLY A 148 -3.11 5.87 -8.90
N THR A 149 -3.92 4.89 -8.49
CA THR A 149 -4.65 4.00 -9.39
C THR A 149 -5.62 4.77 -10.29
N HIS A 150 -6.40 5.71 -9.73
CA HIS A 150 -7.30 6.54 -10.53
C HIS A 150 -6.55 7.40 -11.55
N LYS A 151 -5.43 8.02 -11.15
CA LYS A 151 -4.58 8.80 -12.08
C LYS A 151 -4.04 7.94 -13.22
N LYS A 152 -3.58 6.72 -12.90
CA LYS A 152 -3.11 5.77 -13.91
C LYS A 152 -4.24 5.37 -14.86
N GLU A 153 -5.42 5.10 -14.36
CA GLU A 153 -6.61 4.82 -15.17
C GLU A 153 -6.90 5.95 -16.16
N LEU A 154 -6.94 7.20 -15.68
CA LEU A 154 -7.16 8.37 -16.54
C LEU A 154 -6.06 8.52 -17.61
N GLU A 155 -4.82 8.21 -17.26
CA GLU A 155 -3.70 8.17 -18.21
C GLU A 155 -3.94 7.12 -19.30
N LEU A 156 -4.42 5.92 -18.95
CA LEU A 156 -4.69 4.85 -19.91
C LEU A 156 -5.83 5.19 -20.86
N TRP A 157 -6.92 5.80 -20.36
CA TRP A 157 -7.99 6.33 -21.22
C TRP A 157 -7.44 7.33 -22.25
N LYS A 158 -6.59 8.24 -21.81
CA LYS A 158 -5.92 9.21 -22.68
C LYS A 158 -4.99 8.54 -23.69
N HIS A 159 -4.19 7.57 -23.25
CA HIS A 159 -3.29 6.78 -24.12
C HIS A 159 -4.07 6.01 -25.19
N ALA A 160 -5.24 5.51 -24.85
CA ALA A 160 -6.16 4.89 -25.79
C ALA A 160 -6.82 5.89 -26.76
N GLN A 161 -6.56 7.20 -26.61
CA GLN A 161 -7.19 8.28 -27.37
C GLN A 161 -8.71 8.34 -27.15
N LEU A 162 -9.17 7.96 -25.98
CA LEU A 162 -10.57 7.98 -25.59
C LEU A 162 -10.83 9.09 -24.58
N VAL A 163 -12.03 9.63 -24.64
CA VAL A 163 -12.52 10.55 -23.59
C VAL A 163 -12.89 9.72 -22.37
N VAL A 164 -12.47 10.16 -21.17
CA VAL A 164 -12.91 9.52 -19.93
C VAL A 164 -14.42 9.59 -19.82
N PRO A 165 -15.13 8.46 -19.66
CA PRO A 165 -16.59 8.42 -19.73
C PRO A 165 -17.25 8.83 -18.39
N ASP A 166 -16.78 9.89 -17.75
CA ASP A 166 -17.15 10.32 -16.39
C ASP A 166 -18.63 10.72 -16.22
N LYS A 167 -19.34 10.95 -17.34
CA LYS A 167 -20.79 11.28 -17.39
C LYS A 167 -21.66 10.11 -17.81
N GLU A 168 -21.06 8.98 -18.16
CA GLU A 168 -21.78 7.81 -18.63
C GLU A 168 -22.24 6.93 -17.45
N THR A 169 -23.43 6.39 -17.54
CA THR A 169 -24.02 5.59 -16.45
C THR A 169 -23.35 4.24 -16.25
N TRP A 170 -22.64 3.73 -17.26
CA TRP A 170 -21.88 2.49 -17.19
C TRP A 170 -20.48 2.68 -16.57
N TYR A 171 -20.01 3.93 -16.39
CA TYR A 171 -18.78 4.26 -15.73
C TYR A 171 -19.05 4.68 -14.28
N ILE A 172 -18.81 3.78 -13.36
CA ILE A 172 -19.19 3.89 -11.97
C ILE A 172 -18.01 4.43 -11.17
N GLN A 173 -18.06 5.69 -10.77
CA GLN A 173 -17.07 6.27 -9.87
C GLN A 173 -17.42 5.90 -8.43
N THR A 174 -16.63 4.99 -7.84
CA THR A 174 -16.93 4.43 -6.51
C THR A 174 -16.56 5.38 -5.36
N GLY A 175 -15.55 6.22 -5.52
CA GLY A 175 -15.01 7.06 -4.45
C GLY A 175 -14.37 6.26 -3.32
N GLN A 176 -14.07 4.97 -3.54
CA GLN A 176 -13.64 4.02 -2.51
C GLN A 176 -12.19 3.56 -2.70
N GLY A 177 -11.59 2.97 -1.63
CA GLY A 177 -10.32 2.26 -1.73
C GLY A 177 -10.39 1.06 -2.68
N MET A 178 -9.21 0.54 -3.11
CA MET A 178 -9.16 -0.42 -4.22
C MET A 178 -9.92 -1.73 -3.94
N LEU A 179 -9.77 -2.33 -2.76
CA LEU A 179 -10.52 -3.55 -2.41
C LEU A 179 -12.04 -3.34 -2.45
N ASN A 180 -12.54 -2.21 -1.95
CA ASN A 180 -13.96 -1.90 -2.02
C ASN A 180 -14.42 -1.66 -3.46
N THR A 181 -13.60 -1.02 -4.29
CA THR A 181 -13.87 -0.84 -5.72
C THR A 181 -13.97 -2.18 -6.44
N ILE A 182 -13.07 -3.14 -6.14
CA ILE A 182 -13.15 -4.50 -6.68
C ILE A 182 -14.43 -5.20 -6.25
N ASN A 183 -14.84 -5.09 -4.98
CA ASN A 183 -16.08 -5.68 -4.49
C ASN A 183 -17.31 -5.09 -5.19
N ILE A 184 -17.36 -3.77 -5.36
CA ILE A 184 -18.43 -3.10 -6.11
C ILE A 184 -18.45 -3.55 -7.59
N ALA A 185 -17.27 -3.70 -8.20
CA ALA A 185 -17.16 -4.23 -9.56
C ALA A 185 -17.71 -5.66 -9.64
N ALA A 186 -17.38 -6.52 -8.67
CA ALA A 186 -17.90 -7.89 -8.60
C ALA A 186 -19.44 -7.95 -8.45
N GLU A 187 -20.00 -7.11 -7.59
CA GLU A 187 -21.47 -7.02 -7.39
C GLU A 187 -22.23 -6.51 -8.62
N ARG A 188 -21.53 -5.83 -9.54
CA ARG A 188 -22.09 -5.19 -10.74
C ARG A 188 -21.72 -5.91 -12.04
N ASP A 189 -21.03 -7.06 -11.96
CA ASP A 189 -20.44 -7.73 -13.12
C ASP A 189 -19.64 -6.75 -14.00
N ALA A 190 -18.92 -5.83 -13.37
CA ALA A 190 -18.19 -4.74 -14.00
C ALA A 190 -16.71 -5.09 -14.19
N TYR A 191 -16.11 -4.43 -15.16
CA TYR A 191 -14.65 -4.36 -15.29
C TYR A 191 -14.09 -3.32 -14.33
N THR A 192 -12.83 -3.47 -13.91
CA THR A 192 -12.11 -2.45 -13.16
C THR A 192 -10.61 -2.58 -13.36
N MET A 193 -9.88 -1.49 -13.19
CA MET A 193 -8.43 -1.52 -13.13
C MET A 193 -7.98 -1.57 -11.68
N THR A 194 -7.02 -2.42 -11.40
CA THR A 194 -6.39 -2.54 -10.08
C THR A 194 -4.90 -2.80 -10.20
N ASP A 195 -4.16 -2.58 -9.13
CA ASP A 195 -2.81 -3.11 -9.00
C ASP A 195 -2.86 -4.62 -8.71
N ARG A 196 -1.86 -5.35 -9.20
CA ARG A 196 -1.79 -6.82 -9.06
C ARG A 196 -1.69 -7.25 -7.60
N GLY A 197 -0.96 -6.52 -6.76
CA GLY A 197 -0.82 -6.83 -5.34
C GLY A 197 -2.17 -6.83 -4.61
N THR A 198 -2.99 -5.81 -4.86
CA THR A 198 -4.37 -5.76 -4.31
C THR A 198 -5.25 -6.88 -4.86
N PHE A 199 -5.09 -7.24 -6.15
CA PHE A 199 -5.84 -8.37 -6.72
C PHE A 199 -5.46 -9.71 -6.09
N ILE A 200 -4.18 -9.98 -5.86
CA ILE A 200 -3.71 -11.19 -5.16
C ILE A 200 -4.34 -11.29 -3.76
N LYS A 201 -4.39 -10.16 -3.04
CA LYS A 201 -5.08 -10.11 -1.74
C LYS A 201 -6.58 -10.38 -1.88
N TYR A 202 -7.23 -9.79 -2.87
CA TYR A 202 -8.64 -10.07 -3.18
C TYR A 202 -8.87 -11.56 -3.48
N GLU A 203 -8.09 -12.15 -4.38
CA GLU A 203 -8.19 -13.56 -4.77
C GLU A 203 -8.00 -14.50 -3.57
N SER A 204 -7.06 -14.19 -2.66
CA SER A 204 -6.80 -14.98 -1.46
C SER A 204 -8.03 -15.10 -0.56
N ASN A 205 -8.88 -14.08 -0.51
CA ASN A 205 -10.12 -14.08 0.28
C ASN A 205 -11.17 -15.04 -0.30
N TRP A 206 -11.05 -15.37 -1.59
CA TRP A 206 -11.98 -16.26 -2.31
C TRP A 206 -11.42 -17.69 -2.50
N LYS A 207 -10.28 -18.00 -1.85
CA LYS A 207 -9.66 -19.34 -1.91
C LYS A 207 -9.40 -19.83 -3.35
N GLY A 208 -9.01 -18.91 -4.23
CA GLY A 208 -8.70 -19.19 -5.64
C GLY A 208 -9.91 -19.27 -6.59
N ASN A 209 -11.11 -18.89 -6.14
CA ASN A 209 -12.30 -18.83 -7.00
C ASN A 209 -13.00 -17.46 -6.90
N PRO A 210 -12.31 -16.37 -7.29
CA PRO A 210 -12.83 -15.02 -7.17
C PRO A 210 -13.92 -14.74 -8.21
N PRO A 211 -14.91 -13.87 -7.90
CA PRO A 211 -15.93 -13.42 -8.85
C PRO A 211 -15.36 -12.68 -10.06
N LEU A 212 -14.21 -12.03 -9.91
CA LEU A 212 -13.50 -11.35 -11.01
C LEU A 212 -12.15 -12.02 -11.24
N VAL A 213 -11.74 -12.06 -12.52
CA VAL A 213 -10.46 -12.65 -12.95
C VAL A 213 -9.64 -11.64 -13.75
N ILE A 214 -8.34 -11.89 -13.88
CA ILE A 214 -7.47 -11.09 -14.75
C ILE A 214 -7.85 -11.33 -16.21
N LEU A 215 -8.13 -10.26 -16.94
CA LEU A 215 -8.47 -10.30 -18.36
C LEU A 215 -7.42 -9.62 -19.23
N VAL A 216 -6.84 -8.52 -18.72
CA VAL A 216 -5.77 -7.81 -19.42
C VAL A 216 -4.62 -7.56 -18.45
N ASP A 217 -3.43 -7.94 -18.84
CA ASP A 217 -2.18 -7.66 -18.15
C ASP A 217 -1.05 -7.40 -19.17
N GLY A 218 0.10 -6.95 -18.67
CA GLY A 218 1.25 -6.74 -19.53
C GLY A 218 1.94 -5.39 -19.29
N PRO A 219 2.98 -5.07 -20.08
CA PRO A 219 3.90 -3.98 -19.77
C PRO A 219 3.31 -2.56 -19.89
N PHE A 220 2.09 -2.43 -20.37
CA PHE A 220 1.44 -1.13 -20.61
C PHE A 220 0.11 -0.93 -19.84
N VAL A 221 -0.14 -1.77 -18.86
CA VAL A 221 -1.28 -1.58 -17.96
C VAL A 221 -0.89 -0.83 -16.69
#